data_aa8661aa544e95397e4699d1b923646a
#
_entry.id   aa8661aa544e95397e4699d1b923646a
#
_cell.length_a   1.000
_cell.length_b   1.000
_cell.length_c   1.000
_cell.angle_alpha   90.00
_cell.angle_beta   90.00
_cell.angle_gamma   90.00
#
_symmetry.space_group_name_H-M   'P 1'
#
loop_
_entity.id
_entity.type
_entity.pdbx_description
1 polymer ?
#
loop_
_entity_poly.entity_id
_entity_poly.type
_entity_poly.pdbx_seq_one_letter_code
_entity_poly.pdbx_strand_id
1 'polypeptide(L)'
;MKFYDTSALLDLGAAAFEPASATASSATEPFLIADMTLHELEEIKTSGKKSEEIRYKARTVTRLLAEHHDDNTFIVIAVPMSSLFYILDGKPISDNNDATIMATARWYLDEMKRNLDDAIEAGLPEAQRQIQANIDSFKFVTSDLSCANIASGILYLPIEFTYPDAATSVNNNYTG
;
A
#
# COMPACT_ATOMS: atom_id res chain seq x y z
N MET A 1 -8.46 -5.77 -1.53
CA MET A 1 -7.08 -5.88 -1.02
C MET A 1 -6.37 -4.55 -1.23
N LYS A 2 -5.90 -3.94 -0.15
CA LYS A 2 -5.28 -2.61 -0.19
C LYS A 2 -3.78 -2.69 0.08
N PHE A 3 -3.01 -2.05 -0.77
CA PHE A 3 -1.56 -1.88 -0.62
C PHE A 3 -1.31 -0.41 -0.30
N TYR A 4 -0.92 -0.11 0.94
CA TYR A 4 -0.69 1.26 1.38
C TYR A 4 0.74 1.69 1.13
N ASP A 5 0.92 2.87 0.52
CA ASP A 5 2.22 3.52 0.57
C ASP A 5 2.40 4.22 1.93
N THR A 6 3.59 4.77 2.16
CA THR A 6 3.91 5.41 3.44
C THR A 6 3.00 6.61 3.71
N SER A 7 2.70 7.42 2.70
CA SER A 7 1.87 8.61 2.86
C SER A 7 0.44 8.26 3.30
N ALA A 8 -0.17 7.25 2.68
CA ALA A 8 -1.51 6.80 3.03
C ALA A 8 -1.55 6.24 4.47
N LEU A 9 -0.56 5.45 4.83
CA LEU A 9 -0.48 4.86 6.16
C LEU A 9 -0.34 5.93 7.25
N LEU A 10 0.49 6.95 7.01
CA LEU A 10 0.63 8.09 7.93
C LEU A 10 -0.67 8.87 8.06
N ASP A 11 -1.36 9.12 6.96
CA ASP A 11 -2.58 9.90 6.95
C ASP A 11 -3.76 9.16 7.58
N LEU A 12 -3.88 7.86 7.35
CA LEU A 12 -4.92 7.04 7.94
C LEU A 12 -4.67 6.75 9.43
N GLY A 13 -3.40 6.56 9.79
CA GLY A 13 -3.04 6.24 11.19
C GLY A 13 -3.82 5.03 11.71
N ALA A 14 -4.47 5.18 12.86
CA ALA A 14 -5.26 4.11 13.47
C ALA A 14 -6.38 3.57 12.57
N ALA A 15 -6.93 4.39 11.69
CA ALA A 15 -8.01 3.97 10.77
C ALA A 15 -7.57 2.85 9.83
N ALA A 16 -6.29 2.77 9.46
CA ALA A 16 -5.77 1.69 8.63
C ALA A 16 -5.86 0.32 9.31
N PHE A 17 -5.84 0.31 10.64
CA PHE A 17 -5.83 -0.90 11.47
C PHE A 17 -7.23 -1.33 11.93
N GLU A 18 -8.25 -0.52 11.65
CA GLU A 18 -9.61 -0.83 12.01
C GLU A 18 -10.25 -1.76 10.99
N PRO A 19 -11.10 -2.74 11.44
CA PRO A 19 -11.84 -3.57 10.50
C PRO A 19 -12.78 -2.72 9.64
N ALA A 20 -12.82 -3.02 8.35
CA ALA A 20 -13.56 -2.23 7.35
C ALA A 20 -15.08 -2.15 7.62
N SER A 21 -15.64 -3.05 8.41
CA SER A 21 -17.04 -3.02 8.83
C SER A 21 -17.25 -3.89 10.06
N ALA A 22 -17.88 -3.33 11.08
CA ALA A 22 -18.30 -4.08 12.27
C ALA A 22 -19.38 -5.14 11.96
N THR A 23 -19.96 -5.13 10.77
CA THR A 23 -20.99 -6.07 10.34
C THR A 23 -20.46 -7.21 9.48
N ALA A 24 -19.18 -7.17 9.09
CA ALA A 24 -18.57 -8.24 8.34
C ALA A 24 -18.24 -9.41 9.28
N SER A 25 -18.98 -10.50 9.13
CA SER A 25 -18.76 -11.74 9.88
C SER A 25 -17.56 -12.54 9.36
N SER A 26 -16.91 -12.08 8.30
CA SER A 26 -15.70 -12.69 7.74
C SER A 26 -14.44 -12.06 8.33
N ALA A 27 -13.39 -12.85 8.42
CA ALA A 27 -12.08 -12.36 8.80
C ALA A 27 -11.72 -11.13 7.93
N THR A 28 -11.29 -10.06 8.59
CA THR A 28 -10.83 -8.84 7.90
C THR A 28 -9.66 -9.19 7.00
N GLU A 29 -9.75 -8.78 5.75
CA GLU A 29 -8.67 -8.92 4.79
C GLU A 29 -7.47 -8.09 5.24
N PRO A 30 -6.26 -8.65 5.32
CA PRO A 30 -5.09 -7.88 5.71
C PRO A 30 -4.77 -6.82 4.64
N PHE A 31 -4.26 -5.67 5.08
CA PHE A 31 -3.67 -4.73 4.15
C PHE A 31 -2.20 -5.08 3.91
N LEU A 32 -1.63 -4.56 2.83
CA LEU A 32 -0.27 -4.84 2.41
C LEU A 32 0.58 -3.58 2.51
N ILE A 33 1.82 -3.73 2.91
CA ILE A 33 2.83 -2.67 2.87
C ILE A 33 4.15 -3.24 2.35
N ALA A 34 4.96 -2.39 1.73
CA ALA A 34 6.33 -2.75 1.35
C ALA A 34 7.24 -2.70 2.57
N ASP A 35 8.29 -3.52 2.58
CA ASP A 35 9.33 -3.44 3.60
C ASP A 35 10.01 -2.05 3.61
N MET A 36 10.14 -1.40 2.46
CA MET A 36 10.65 -0.04 2.36
C MET A 36 9.83 0.96 3.19
N THR A 37 8.53 0.73 3.36
CA THR A 37 7.69 1.56 4.23
C THR A 37 8.15 1.51 5.68
N LEU A 38 8.54 0.33 6.16
CA LEU A 38 9.09 0.20 7.52
C LEU A 38 10.38 1.02 7.68
N HIS A 39 11.23 0.98 6.67
CA HIS A 39 12.48 1.76 6.64
C HIS A 39 12.20 3.27 6.65
N GLU A 40 11.25 3.72 5.82
CA GLU A 40 10.86 5.14 5.78
C GLU A 40 10.27 5.62 7.12
N LEU A 41 9.45 4.80 7.77
CA LEU A 41 8.88 5.15 9.08
C LEU A 41 9.99 5.39 10.11
N GLU A 42 11.01 4.55 10.13
CA GLU A 42 12.16 4.73 11.04
C GLU A 42 12.93 6.01 10.73
N GLU A 43 13.15 6.33 9.47
CA GLU A 43 13.80 7.57 9.05
C GLU A 43 12.98 8.79 9.47
N ILE A 44 11.68 8.77 9.27
CA ILE A 44 10.77 9.89 9.63
C ILE A 44 10.78 10.13 11.13
N LYS A 45 10.71 9.09 11.94
CA LYS A 45 10.70 9.18 13.41
C LYS A 45 11.89 9.95 13.96
N THR A 46 13.04 9.83 13.32
CA THR A 46 14.31 10.39 13.77
C THR A 46 14.76 11.62 12.99
N SER A 47 14.02 12.02 11.96
CA SER A 47 14.43 13.12 11.08
C SER A 47 14.20 14.49 11.73
N GLY A 48 15.26 15.26 11.90
CA GLY A 48 15.18 16.67 12.30
C GLY A 48 14.59 17.59 11.22
N LYS A 49 14.46 17.11 9.99
CA LYS A 49 13.90 17.88 8.86
C LYS A 49 12.39 17.79 8.76
N LYS A 50 11.77 16.82 9.41
CA LYS A 50 10.32 16.63 9.40
C LYS A 50 9.68 17.38 10.56
N SER A 51 8.42 17.80 10.38
CA SER A 51 7.64 18.43 11.44
C SER A 51 7.38 17.45 12.59
N GLU A 52 7.11 17.97 13.77
CA GLU A 52 6.75 17.15 14.93
C GLU A 52 5.46 16.36 14.68
N GLU A 53 4.51 16.94 13.95
CA GLU A 53 3.27 16.25 13.58
C GLU A 53 3.53 14.99 12.76
N ILE A 54 4.40 15.07 11.75
CA ILE A 54 4.74 13.92 10.91
C ILE A 54 5.52 12.88 11.71
N ARG A 55 6.47 13.30 12.54
CA ARG A 55 7.20 12.38 13.42
C ARG A 55 6.26 11.66 14.39
N TYR A 56 5.29 12.38 14.95
CA TYR A 56 4.27 11.79 15.81
C TYR A 56 3.44 10.73 15.07
N LYS A 57 3.00 11.04 13.85
CA LYS A 57 2.26 10.07 13.02
C LYS A 57 3.09 8.81 12.75
N ALA A 58 4.37 8.97 12.44
CA ALA A 58 5.26 7.83 12.20
C ALA A 58 5.44 6.97 13.46
N ARG A 59 5.59 7.59 14.63
CA ARG A 59 5.66 6.87 15.91
C ARG A 59 4.36 6.11 16.20
N THR A 60 3.22 6.74 15.96
CA THR A 60 1.91 6.10 16.14
C THR A 60 1.74 4.88 15.26
N VAL A 61 2.05 5.01 13.96
CA VAL A 61 1.95 3.90 13.02
C VAL A 61 2.92 2.79 13.39
N THR A 62 4.17 3.12 13.75
CA THR A 62 5.15 2.12 14.18
C THR A 62 4.65 1.32 15.38
N ARG A 63 4.05 1.99 16.36
CA ARG A 63 3.46 1.33 17.54
C ARG A 63 2.31 0.41 17.14
N LEU A 64 1.41 0.87 16.28
CA LEU A 64 0.28 0.06 15.80
C LEU A 64 0.74 -1.16 15.01
N LEU A 65 1.77 -1.04 14.18
CA LEU A 65 2.36 -2.18 13.48
C LEU A 65 2.91 -3.21 14.47
N ALA A 66 3.59 -2.76 15.52
CA ALA A 66 4.09 -3.65 16.56
C ALA A 66 2.96 -4.35 17.33
N GLU A 67 1.88 -3.64 17.63
CA GLU A 67 0.72 -4.20 18.34
C GLU A 67 -0.02 -5.25 17.51
N HIS A 68 -0.01 -5.13 16.19
CA HIS A 68 -0.80 -5.96 15.28
C HIS A 68 0.01 -7.00 14.49
N HIS A 69 1.30 -7.17 14.79
CA HIS A 69 2.17 -8.02 13.96
C HIS A 69 1.77 -9.51 13.95
N ASP A 70 1.06 -9.99 14.97
CA ASP A 70 0.68 -11.41 15.10
C ASP A 70 -0.80 -11.69 14.78
N ASP A 71 -1.60 -10.70 14.43
CA ASP A 71 -3.06 -10.87 14.31
C ASP A 71 -3.60 -10.82 12.87
N ASN A 72 -2.73 -10.92 11.89
CA ASN A 72 -3.09 -10.89 10.46
C ASN A 72 -3.74 -9.58 9.98
N THR A 73 -3.53 -8.47 10.69
CA THR A 73 -4.04 -7.16 10.26
C THR A 73 -3.31 -6.66 9.01
N PHE A 74 -2.03 -6.97 8.87
CA PHE A 74 -1.23 -6.56 7.73
C PHE A 74 -0.19 -7.61 7.35
N ILE A 75 0.32 -7.48 6.11
CA ILE A 75 1.40 -8.32 5.59
C ILE A 75 2.47 -7.40 5.01
N VAL A 76 3.72 -7.63 5.38
CA VAL A 76 4.88 -6.94 4.80
C VAL A 76 5.36 -7.71 3.58
N ILE A 77 5.43 -7.01 2.45
CA ILE A 77 5.92 -7.57 1.19
C ILE A 77 7.37 -7.15 1.00
N ALA A 78 8.27 -8.14 1.03
CA ALA A 78 9.68 -7.95 0.78
C ALA A 78 10.05 -8.59 -0.55
N VAL A 79 10.63 -7.81 -1.46
CA VAL A 79 10.99 -8.26 -2.81
C VAL A 79 12.47 -8.02 -3.03
N PRO A 80 13.20 -8.97 -3.63
CA PRO A 80 14.61 -8.75 -3.98
C PRO A 80 14.77 -7.53 -4.88
N MET A 81 15.79 -6.72 -4.63
CA MET A 81 16.07 -5.49 -5.40
C MET A 81 16.22 -5.76 -6.89
N SER A 82 16.78 -6.92 -7.26
CA SER A 82 16.89 -7.32 -8.67
C SER A 82 15.54 -7.39 -9.38
N SER A 83 14.50 -7.88 -8.70
CA SER A 83 13.14 -7.93 -9.24
C SER A 83 12.53 -6.54 -9.37
N LEU A 84 12.80 -5.66 -8.42
CA LEU A 84 12.33 -4.27 -8.46
C LEU A 84 13.00 -3.49 -9.58
N PHE A 85 14.31 -3.65 -9.76
CA PHE A 85 15.03 -3.04 -10.89
C PHE A 85 14.49 -3.50 -12.23
N TYR A 86 14.14 -4.77 -12.36
CA TYR A 86 13.54 -5.29 -13.58
C TYR A 86 12.21 -4.58 -13.90
N ILE A 87 11.37 -4.36 -12.88
CA ILE A 87 10.10 -3.66 -13.03
C ILE A 87 10.29 -2.20 -13.44
N LEU A 88 11.30 -1.53 -12.87
CA LEU A 88 11.57 -0.11 -13.10
C LEU A 88 12.42 0.15 -14.33
N ASP A 89 13.09 -0.86 -14.88
CA ASP A 89 14.03 -0.71 -15.99
C ASP A 89 13.35 -0.09 -17.21
N GLY A 90 14.00 0.92 -17.77
CA GLY A 90 13.52 1.65 -18.94
C GLY A 90 12.33 2.56 -18.68
N LYS A 91 11.85 2.70 -17.45
CA LYS A 91 10.73 3.57 -17.12
C LYS A 91 11.20 4.94 -16.61
N PRO A 92 10.50 6.03 -16.94
CA PRO A 92 10.89 7.38 -16.50
C PRO A 92 10.46 7.63 -15.03
N ILE A 93 10.96 6.83 -14.11
CA ILE A 93 10.68 6.93 -12.68
C ILE A 93 12.00 7.20 -11.97
N SER A 94 12.01 8.21 -11.09
CA SER A 94 13.18 8.50 -10.26
C SER A 94 13.47 7.34 -9.32
N ASP A 95 14.75 7.00 -9.18
CA ASP A 95 15.19 5.98 -8.25
C ASP A 95 15.14 6.53 -6.82
N ASN A 96 14.07 6.23 -6.12
CA ASN A 96 13.84 6.66 -4.75
C ASN A 96 12.96 5.64 -4.00
N ASN A 97 12.67 5.91 -2.73
CA ASN A 97 11.86 5.03 -1.90
C ASN A 97 10.44 4.84 -2.44
N ASP A 98 9.83 5.89 -2.98
CA ASP A 98 8.50 5.82 -3.58
C ASP A 98 8.48 4.86 -4.77
N ALA A 99 9.48 4.93 -5.63
CA ALA A 99 9.63 4.01 -6.76
C ALA A 99 9.75 2.56 -6.29
N THR A 100 10.52 2.32 -5.24
CA THR A 100 10.68 0.99 -4.64
C THR A 100 9.34 0.46 -4.11
N ILE A 101 8.57 1.29 -3.43
CA ILE A 101 7.25 0.92 -2.90
C ILE A 101 6.27 0.61 -4.05
N MET A 102 6.21 1.47 -5.07
CA MET A 102 5.35 1.25 -6.23
C MET A 102 5.73 -0.02 -7.00
N ALA A 103 7.03 -0.27 -7.18
CA ALA A 103 7.52 -1.48 -7.84
C ALA A 103 7.17 -2.74 -7.05
N THR A 104 7.22 -2.67 -5.72
CA THR A 104 6.80 -3.77 -4.85
C THR A 104 5.32 -4.11 -5.04
N ALA A 105 4.47 -3.09 -5.12
CA ALA A 105 3.03 -3.27 -5.39
C ALA A 105 2.80 -3.89 -6.77
N ARG A 106 3.51 -3.43 -7.80
CA ARG A 106 3.42 -3.99 -9.15
C ARG A 106 3.86 -5.45 -9.17
N TRP A 107 4.97 -5.76 -8.49
CA TRP A 107 5.46 -7.14 -8.38
C TRP A 107 4.40 -8.03 -7.72
N TYR A 108 3.79 -7.57 -6.64
CA TYR A 108 2.78 -8.35 -5.92
C TYR A 108 1.55 -8.63 -6.79
N LEU A 109 1.06 -7.63 -7.52
CA LEU A 109 -0.07 -7.80 -8.43
C LEU A 109 0.28 -8.80 -9.56
N ASP A 110 1.49 -8.73 -10.09
CA ASP A 110 1.96 -9.66 -11.12
C ASP A 110 2.07 -11.09 -10.57
N GLU A 111 2.53 -11.25 -9.32
CA GLU A 111 2.56 -12.57 -8.66
C GLU A 111 1.15 -13.15 -8.48
N MET A 112 0.18 -12.35 -8.09
CA MET A 112 -1.20 -12.81 -7.99
C MET A 112 -1.71 -13.30 -9.35
N LYS A 113 -1.39 -12.59 -10.43
CA LYS A 113 -1.80 -12.98 -11.78
C LYS A 113 -1.13 -14.30 -12.21
N ARG A 114 0.16 -14.49 -11.88
CA ARG A 114 0.84 -15.78 -12.13
C ARG A 114 0.22 -16.91 -11.33
N ASN A 115 -0.09 -16.67 -10.06
CA ASN A 115 -0.75 -17.66 -9.20
C ASN A 115 -2.14 -18.02 -9.74
N LEU A 116 -2.86 -17.06 -10.33
CA LEU A 116 -4.13 -17.34 -10.98
C LEU A 116 -3.96 -18.28 -12.17
N ASP A 117 -2.99 -18.00 -13.05
CA ASP A 117 -2.68 -18.86 -14.19
C ASP A 117 -2.32 -20.28 -13.75
N ASP A 118 -1.51 -20.41 -12.71
CA ASP A 118 -1.15 -21.70 -12.12
C ASP A 118 -2.37 -22.46 -11.57
N ALA A 119 -3.28 -21.75 -10.90
CA ALA A 119 -4.51 -22.33 -10.37
C ALA A 119 -5.46 -22.80 -11.48
N ILE A 120 -5.54 -22.06 -12.59
CA ILE A 120 -6.31 -22.43 -13.78
C ILE A 120 -5.72 -23.70 -14.40
N GLU A 121 -4.42 -23.73 -14.61
CA GLU A 121 -3.73 -24.88 -15.19
C GLU A 121 -3.86 -26.13 -14.31
N ALA A 122 -3.82 -25.96 -13.00
CA ALA A 122 -3.98 -27.05 -12.04
C ALA A 122 -5.43 -27.48 -11.83
N GLY A 123 -6.41 -26.75 -12.39
CA GLY A 123 -7.82 -27.08 -12.25
C GLY A 123 -8.38 -26.90 -10.83
N LEU A 124 -7.99 -25.82 -10.15
CA LEU A 124 -8.37 -25.51 -8.77
C LEU A 124 -9.39 -24.37 -8.72
N PRO A 125 -10.71 -24.62 -8.90
CA PRO A 125 -11.71 -23.55 -9.03
C PRO A 125 -11.87 -22.66 -7.80
N GLU A 126 -11.71 -23.20 -6.59
CA GLU A 126 -11.77 -22.37 -5.37
C GLU A 126 -10.61 -21.40 -5.29
N ALA A 127 -9.39 -21.87 -5.57
CA ALA A 127 -8.21 -21.01 -5.62
C ALA A 127 -8.35 -19.95 -6.71
N GLN A 128 -8.87 -20.29 -7.89
CA GLN A 128 -9.12 -19.34 -8.97
C GLN A 128 -10.05 -18.21 -8.53
N ARG A 129 -11.17 -18.54 -7.88
CA ARG A 129 -12.14 -17.54 -7.42
C ARG A 129 -11.53 -16.61 -6.37
N GLN A 130 -10.80 -17.16 -5.41
CA GLN A 130 -10.16 -16.39 -4.36
C GLN A 130 -9.11 -15.44 -4.91
N ILE A 131 -8.23 -15.93 -5.77
CA ILE A 131 -7.16 -15.13 -6.37
C ILE A 131 -7.75 -14.06 -7.28
N GLN A 132 -8.74 -14.40 -8.10
CA GLN A 132 -9.40 -13.44 -8.98
C GLN A 132 -10.07 -12.31 -8.16
N ALA A 133 -10.73 -12.65 -7.06
CA ALA A 133 -11.33 -11.65 -6.17
C ALA A 133 -10.28 -10.71 -5.59
N ASN A 134 -9.11 -11.22 -5.20
CA ASN A 134 -8.00 -10.41 -4.69
C ASN A 134 -7.44 -9.49 -5.78
N ILE A 135 -7.29 -9.97 -7.01
CA ILE A 135 -6.83 -9.15 -8.14
C ILE A 135 -7.84 -8.03 -8.43
N ASP A 136 -9.12 -8.36 -8.49
CA ASP A 136 -10.18 -7.40 -8.82
C ASP A 136 -10.32 -6.31 -7.75
N SER A 137 -10.07 -6.63 -6.49
CA SER A 137 -10.16 -5.69 -5.37
C SER A 137 -8.86 -4.95 -5.07
N PHE A 138 -7.74 -5.33 -5.71
CA PHE A 138 -6.44 -4.74 -5.44
C PHE A 138 -6.43 -3.24 -5.73
N LYS A 139 -5.97 -2.45 -4.75
CA LYS A 139 -5.78 -1.00 -4.89
C LYS A 139 -4.45 -0.60 -4.27
N PHE A 140 -3.67 0.18 -5.00
CA PHE A 140 -2.54 0.92 -4.47
C PHE A 140 -3.07 2.22 -3.88
N VAL A 141 -2.97 2.36 -2.56
CA VAL A 141 -3.57 3.47 -1.81
C VAL A 141 -2.48 4.49 -1.46
N THR A 142 -2.67 5.72 -1.88
CA THR A 142 -1.73 6.82 -1.64
C THR A 142 -2.49 8.11 -1.34
N SER A 143 -1.89 9.00 -0.58
CA SER A 143 -2.35 10.39 -0.42
C SER A 143 -1.47 11.39 -1.16
N ASP A 144 -0.46 10.91 -1.89
CA ASP A 144 0.44 11.73 -2.70
C ASP A 144 -0.02 11.71 -4.16
N LEU A 145 -0.44 12.86 -4.67
CA LEU A 145 -0.96 12.99 -6.02
C LEU A 145 0.08 12.61 -7.09
N SER A 146 1.34 13.00 -6.89
CA SER A 146 2.42 12.64 -7.82
C SER A 146 2.64 11.15 -7.86
N CYS A 147 2.63 10.50 -6.70
CA CYS A 147 2.75 9.05 -6.59
C CYS A 147 1.57 8.35 -7.28
N ALA A 148 0.34 8.83 -7.07
CA ALA A 148 -0.84 8.29 -7.73
C ALA A 148 -0.72 8.34 -9.26
N ASN A 149 -0.27 9.48 -9.80
CA ASN A 149 -0.10 9.66 -11.24
C ASN A 149 0.96 8.73 -11.84
N ILE A 150 2.09 8.57 -11.15
CA ILE A 150 3.17 7.69 -11.59
C ILE A 150 2.71 6.22 -11.51
N ALA A 151 2.13 5.83 -10.39
CA ALA A 151 1.69 4.46 -10.18
C ALA A 151 0.63 4.04 -11.21
N SER A 152 -0.35 4.90 -11.50
CA SER A 152 -1.40 4.60 -12.48
C SER A 152 -0.92 4.76 -13.91
N GLY A 153 -0.19 5.83 -14.23
CA GLY A 153 0.16 6.18 -15.61
C GLY A 153 1.38 5.44 -16.16
N ILE A 154 2.31 5.03 -15.31
CA ILE A 154 3.55 4.37 -15.72
C ILE A 154 3.56 2.89 -15.34
N LEU A 155 3.09 2.54 -14.14
CA LEU A 155 3.06 1.15 -13.67
C LEU A 155 1.70 0.48 -13.81
N TYR A 156 0.69 1.19 -14.30
CA TYR A 156 -0.66 0.67 -14.57
C TYR A 156 -1.29 -0.01 -13.33
N LEU A 157 -1.06 0.55 -12.15
CA LEU A 157 -1.67 0.08 -10.91
C LEU A 157 -3.05 0.68 -10.72
N PRO A 158 -4.04 -0.10 -10.28
CA PRO A 158 -5.31 0.45 -9.81
C PRO A 158 -5.07 1.31 -8.57
N ILE A 159 -5.57 2.54 -8.57
CA ILE A 159 -5.29 3.55 -7.55
C ILE A 159 -6.54 3.82 -6.72
N GLU A 160 -6.34 3.96 -5.39
CA GLU A 160 -7.27 4.61 -4.50
C GLU A 160 -6.54 5.79 -3.88
N PHE A 161 -7.07 6.99 -4.05
CA PHE A 161 -6.49 8.20 -3.48
C PHE A 161 -7.18 8.50 -2.15
N THR A 162 -6.40 8.76 -1.10
CA THR A 162 -6.96 9.03 0.23
C THR A 162 -6.42 10.33 0.80
N TYR A 163 -7.31 11.06 1.48
CA TYR A 163 -6.96 12.24 2.25
C TYR A 163 -7.34 12.00 3.72
N PRO A 164 -6.55 12.52 4.68
CA PRO A 164 -6.85 12.36 6.10
C PRO A 164 -8.19 12.98 6.49
N ASP A 165 -8.57 14.11 5.86
CA ASP A 165 -9.81 14.85 6.08
C ASP A 165 -10.49 15.15 4.74
N ALA A 166 -10.98 14.12 4.07
CA ALA A 166 -11.53 14.22 2.72
C ALA A 166 -12.60 15.30 2.58
N ALA A 167 -13.48 15.45 3.59
CA ALA A 167 -14.53 16.47 3.59
C ALA A 167 -13.97 17.88 3.71
N THR A 168 -12.94 18.08 4.53
CA THR A 168 -12.26 19.37 4.71
C THR A 168 -11.43 19.72 3.50
N SER A 169 -10.77 18.76 2.89
CA SER A 169 -9.94 18.95 1.71
C SER A 169 -10.77 19.40 0.49
N VAL A 170 -11.96 18.84 0.33
CA VAL A 170 -12.87 19.22 -0.75
C VAL A 170 -13.31 20.68 -0.59
N ASN A 171 -13.61 21.11 0.64
CA ASN A 171 -14.03 22.49 0.90
C ASN A 171 -12.90 23.48 0.66
N ASN A 172 -11.67 23.14 0.99
CA ASN A 172 -10.51 24.01 0.80
C ASN A 172 -10.17 24.23 -0.67
N ASN A 173 -10.44 23.25 -1.53
CA ASN A 173 -10.18 23.38 -2.96
C ASN A 173 -11.16 24.33 -3.67
N TYR A 174 -12.32 24.62 -3.05
CA TYR A 174 -13.33 25.53 -3.61
C TYR A 174 -13.26 26.94 -3.04
N THR A 175 -12.47 27.16 -2.01
CA THR A 175 -12.36 28.48 -1.34
C THR A 175 -11.04 29.19 -1.61
N GLY A 176 -10.19 28.58 -2.42
CA GLY A 176 -8.89 29.15 -2.79
C GLY A 176 -8.90 29.90 -4.09
#